data_0ca707eb7b5c5ac582ea70c6f04f25aa
#
_entry.id   0ca707eb7b5c5ac582ea70c6f04f25aa
#
_cell.length_a   1.000
_cell.length_b   1.000
_cell.length_c   1.000
_cell.angle_alpha   90.00
_cell.angle_beta   90.00
_cell.angle_gamma   90.00
#
_symmetry.space_group_name_H-M   'P 1'
#
loop_
_entity.id
_entity.type
_entity.pdbx_description
1 polymer ?
#
loop_
_entity_poly.entity_id
_entity_poly.type
_entity_poly.pdbx_seq_one_letter_code
_entity_poly.pdbx_strand_id
1 'polypeptide(L)'
;MQWADVVNDPTLRNLPYKIELNQYGQIVMTPHWPIHSEIQSLLQDALNDRLAGGRAVQEYAIQTTAGVRVADVVWRSEERWSEIRAAGAVPAPVAPEICIEVQSSSNTEAEMAEKRALYFEAGALEVWLYDESGRLRFFDPDGERAQSKLVPSFPLRVDI
;
A
#
# COMPACT_ATOMS: atom_id res chain seq x y z
N MET A 1 19.58 3.27 9.27
CA MET A 1 19.16 1.86 9.17
C MET A 1 18.62 1.61 7.76
N GLN A 2 18.97 0.50 7.19
CA GLN A 2 18.51 0.06 5.88
C GLN A 2 17.34 -0.90 6.04
N TRP A 3 16.51 -1.05 5.00
CA TRP A 3 15.39 -1.98 5.05
C TRP A 3 15.83 -3.44 5.27
N ALA A 4 17.00 -3.81 4.72
CA ALA A 4 17.56 -5.14 4.97
C ALA A 4 17.81 -5.41 6.45
N ASP A 5 18.19 -4.39 7.23
CA ASP A 5 18.37 -4.53 8.67
C ASP A 5 17.04 -4.83 9.38
N VAL A 6 15.97 -4.19 8.91
CA VAL A 6 14.62 -4.40 9.46
C VAL A 6 14.15 -5.83 9.20
N VAL A 7 14.23 -6.29 7.95
CA VAL A 7 13.71 -7.63 7.59
C VAL A 7 14.54 -8.77 8.16
N ASN A 8 15.80 -8.51 8.50
CA ASN A 8 16.70 -9.51 9.08
C ASN A 8 16.74 -9.47 10.61
N ASP A 9 16.09 -8.50 11.23
CA ASP A 9 16.08 -8.38 12.69
C ASP A 9 14.99 -9.30 13.29
N PRO A 10 15.38 -10.36 14.02
CA PRO A 10 14.40 -11.28 14.59
C PRO A 10 13.52 -10.64 15.68
N THR A 11 13.96 -9.55 16.30
CA THR A 11 13.18 -8.85 17.33
C THR A 11 12.02 -8.06 16.75
N LEU A 12 12.05 -7.76 15.43
CA LEU A 12 10.99 -7.01 14.75
C LEU A 12 9.96 -7.92 14.06
N ARG A 13 10.14 -9.24 14.16
CA ARG A 13 9.22 -10.20 13.55
C ARG A 13 7.99 -10.41 14.44
N ASN A 14 6.84 -10.62 13.79
CA ASN A 14 5.58 -10.99 14.44
C ASN A 14 5.09 -9.97 15.49
N LEU A 15 5.48 -8.71 15.34
CA LEU A 15 4.97 -7.65 16.17
C LEU A 15 3.58 -7.22 15.67
N PRO A 16 2.70 -6.74 16.58
CA PRO A 16 1.38 -6.25 16.18
C PRO A 16 1.46 -4.81 15.62
N TYR A 17 2.48 -4.54 14.82
CA TYR A 17 2.74 -3.22 14.25
C TYR A 17 3.15 -3.33 12.80
N LYS A 18 2.68 -2.37 12.00
CA LYS A 18 3.23 -2.10 10.69
C LYS A 18 4.54 -1.34 10.87
N ILE A 19 5.61 -1.78 10.25
CA ILE A 19 6.93 -1.17 10.34
C ILE A 19 7.28 -0.51 9.02
N GLU A 20 7.70 0.75 9.09
CA GLU A 20 8.17 1.53 7.94
C GLU A 20 9.48 2.21 8.32
N LEU A 21 10.22 2.74 7.34
CA LEU A 21 11.38 3.60 7.57
C LEU A 21 11.08 4.98 7.01
N ASN A 22 11.42 6.03 7.79
CA ASN A 22 11.33 7.39 7.28
C ASN A 22 12.60 7.78 6.50
N GLN A 23 12.65 9.02 6.00
CA GLN A 23 13.78 9.53 5.22
C GLN A 23 15.10 9.56 6.00
N TYR A 24 15.06 9.52 7.31
CA TYR A 24 16.25 9.52 8.18
C TYR A 24 16.70 8.11 8.57
N GLY A 25 16.04 7.07 8.03
CA GLY A 25 16.35 5.69 8.39
C GLY A 25 15.85 5.29 9.77
N GLN A 26 14.88 6.02 10.31
CA GLN A 26 14.28 5.70 11.61
C GLN A 26 13.07 4.78 11.41
N ILE A 27 12.92 3.83 12.33
CA ILE A 27 11.78 2.93 12.35
C ILE A 27 10.53 3.68 12.80
N VAL A 28 9.46 3.58 12.02
CA VAL A 28 8.13 4.09 12.38
C VAL A 28 7.21 2.89 12.51
N MET A 29 6.60 2.74 13.68
CA MET A 29 5.68 1.63 13.97
C MET A 29 4.26 2.16 14.11
N THR A 30 3.33 1.52 13.43
CA THR A 30 1.90 1.84 13.50
C THR A 30 1.14 0.62 13.98
N PRO A 31 0.27 0.71 15.00
CA PRO A 31 -0.51 -0.43 15.45
C PRO A 31 -1.30 -1.07 14.32
N HIS A 32 -1.27 -2.40 14.25
CA HIS A 32 -2.01 -3.18 13.26
C HIS A 32 -3.12 -3.94 13.97
N TRP A 33 -4.36 -3.48 13.78
CA TRP A 33 -5.54 -4.05 14.43
C TRP A 33 -6.06 -5.27 13.64
N PRO A 34 -6.66 -6.26 14.31
CA PRO A 34 -7.25 -7.41 13.61
C PRO A 34 -8.23 -7.02 12.50
N ILE A 35 -9.00 -5.95 12.70
CA ILE A 35 -9.93 -5.46 11.68
C ILE A 35 -9.21 -5.03 10.40
N HIS A 36 -7.98 -4.51 10.51
CA HIS A 36 -7.17 -4.16 9.33
C HIS A 36 -6.86 -5.41 8.50
N SER A 37 -6.52 -6.52 9.14
CA SER A 37 -6.25 -7.78 8.45
C SER A 37 -7.48 -8.28 7.70
N GLU A 38 -8.67 -8.15 8.30
CA GLU A 38 -9.93 -8.52 7.65
C GLU A 38 -10.19 -7.67 6.41
N ILE A 39 -10.03 -6.35 6.55
CA ILE A 39 -10.22 -5.40 5.45
C ILE A 39 -9.21 -5.66 4.34
N GLN A 40 -7.93 -5.86 4.69
CA GLN A 40 -6.89 -6.15 3.71
C GLN A 40 -7.19 -7.41 2.91
N SER A 41 -7.68 -8.46 3.57
CA SER A 41 -8.06 -9.71 2.90
C SER A 41 -9.23 -9.52 1.95
N LEU A 42 -10.25 -8.76 2.37
CA LEU A 42 -11.41 -8.45 1.53
C LEU A 42 -11.01 -7.65 0.29
N LEU A 43 -10.17 -6.64 0.46
CA LEU A 43 -9.69 -5.81 -0.66
C LEU A 43 -8.83 -6.63 -1.62
N GLN A 44 -7.96 -7.48 -1.09
CA GLN A 44 -7.12 -8.38 -1.88
C GLN A 44 -7.96 -9.32 -2.73
N ASP A 45 -8.95 -9.96 -2.13
CA ASP A 45 -9.84 -10.89 -2.83
C ASP A 45 -10.66 -10.17 -3.91
N ALA A 46 -11.19 -8.99 -3.57
CA ALA A 46 -11.98 -8.20 -4.52
C ALA A 46 -11.16 -7.75 -5.73
N LEU A 47 -9.90 -7.39 -5.54
CA LEU A 47 -9.00 -7.05 -6.64
C LEU A 47 -8.68 -8.25 -7.51
N ASN A 48 -8.35 -9.39 -6.90
CA ASN A 48 -8.04 -10.61 -7.64
C ASN A 48 -9.23 -11.13 -8.43
N ASP A 49 -10.45 -10.91 -7.95
CA ASP A 49 -11.67 -11.30 -8.65
C ASP A 49 -11.96 -10.41 -9.87
N ARG A 50 -11.48 -9.16 -9.86
CA ARG A 50 -11.84 -8.15 -10.88
C ARG A 50 -10.74 -7.85 -11.88
N LEU A 51 -9.48 -8.10 -11.54
CA LEU A 51 -8.34 -7.80 -12.42
C LEU A 51 -7.59 -9.06 -12.81
N ALA A 52 -7.46 -9.27 -14.10
CA ALA A 52 -6.61 -10.31 -14.67
C ALA A 52 -5.22 -9.74 -15.01
N GLY A 53 -4.25 -10.60 -15.23
CA GLY A 53 -2.91 -10.21 -15.67
C GLY A 53 -2.00 -9.69 -14.57
N GLY A 54 -2.36 -9.94 -13.31
CA GLY A 54 -1.57 -9.55 -12.16
C GLY A 54 -2.06 -10.19 -10.88
N ARG A 55 -1.64 -9.62 -9.76
CA ARG A 55 -1.96 -10.17 -8.46
C ARG A 55 -2.04 -9.07 -7.40
N ALA A 56 -3.03 -9.16 -6.53
CA ALA A 56 -3.11 -8.35 -5.31
C ALA A 56 -2.30 -9.01 -4.20
N VAL A 57 -1.55 -8.20 -3.46
CA VAL A 57 -0.66 -8.65 -2.38
C VAL A 57 -0.82 -7.69 -1.20
N GLN A 58 -0.64 -8.18 0.02
CA GLN A 58 -0.70 -7.36 1.24
C GLN A 58 0.70 -7.01 1.73
N GLU A 59 0.79 -5.93 2.53
CA GLU A 59 2.02 -5.54 3.24
C GLU A 59 3.22 -5.43 2.31
N TYR A 60 3.15 -4.48 1.40
CA TYR A 60 4.12 -4.37 0.32
C TYR A 60 5.09 -3.21 0.54
N ALA A 61 6.37 -3.53 0.77
CA ALA A 61 7.41 -2.53 1.02
C ALA A 61 7.85 -1.86 -0.28
N ILE A 62 7.78 -0.54 -0.33
CA ILE A 62 8.09 0.30 -1.50
C ILE A 62 9.15 1.32 -1.12
N GLN A 63 10.22 1.40 -1.91
CA GLN A 63 11.22 2.45 -1.75
C GLN A 63 10.65 3.78 -2.27
N THR A 64 10.64 4.77 -1.41
CA THR A 64 10.19 6.13 -1.75
C THR A 64 11.29 7.14 -1.52
N THR A 65 11.07 8.39 -1.94
CA THR A 65 12.00 9.49 -1.67
C THR A 65 12.08 9.85 -0.19
N ALA A 66 11.14 9.38 0.63
CA ALA A 66 11.11 9.61 2.07
C ALA A 66 11.17 8.29 2.86
N GLY A 67 12.03 7.38 2.45
CA GLY A 67 12.23 6.10 3.12
C GLY A 67 11.39 4.97 2.54
N VAL A 68 11.25 3.90 3.30
CA VAL A 68 10.49 2.72 2.87
C VAL A 68 9.10 2.76 3.49
N ARG A 69 8.09 2.82 2.65
CA ARG A 69 6.68 2.80 3.07
C ARG A 69 6.08 1.45 2.72
N VAL A 70 5.18 0.98 3.55
CA VAL A 70 4.52 -0.33 3.37
C VAL A 70 3.04 -0.09 3.08
N ALA A 71 2.63 -0.38 1.84
CA ALA A 71 1.23 -0.29 1.47
C ALA A 71 0.45 -1.48 2.03
N ASP A 72 -0.75 -1.23 2.55
CA ASP A 72 -1.58 -2.27 3.15
C ASP A 72 -2.00 -3.32 2.12
N VAL A 73 -2.43 -2.89 0.94
CA VAL A 73 -2.77 -3.77 -0.18
C VAL A 73 -2.27 -3.12 -1.47
N VAL A 74 -1.75 -3.93 -2.36
CA VAL A 74 -1.35 -3.47 -3.70
C VAL A 74 -1.91 -4.42 -4.74
N TRP A 75 -2.03 -3.91 -5.98
CA TRP A 75 -2.17 -4.77 -7.15
C TRP A 75 -1.02 -4.46 -8.10
N ARG A 76 -0.32 -5.49 -8.56
CA ARG A 76 0.74 -5.35 -9.54
C ARG A 76 0.47 -6.24 -10.74
N SER A 77 0.73 -5.73 -11.94
CA SER A 77 0.69 -6.54 -13.15
C SER A 77 1.87 -7.51 -13.19
N GLU A 78 1.80 -8.53 -14.03
CA GLU A 78 2.94 -9.42 -14.27
C GLU A 78 4.13 -8.65 -14.84
N GLU A 79 3.88 -7.67 -15.69
CA GLU A 79 4.92 -6.80 -16.25
C GLU A 79 5.61 -5.99 -15.15
N ARG A 80 4.86 -5.35 -14.27
CA ARG A 80 5.42 -4.59 -13.14
C ARG A 80 6.18 -5.49 -12.19
N TRP A 81 5.65 -6.70 -11.94
CA TRP A 81 6.34 -7.68 -11.10
C TRP A 81 7.69 -8.06 -11.69
N SER A 82 7.79 -8.21 -13.00
CA SER A 82 9.07 -8.50 -13.66
C SER A 82 10.08 -7.39 -13.44
N GLU A 83 9.66 -6.13 -13.52
CA GLU A 83 10.53 -4.98 -13.21
C GLU A 83 11.01 -5.00 -11.76
N ILE A 84 10.08 -5.18 -10.83
CA ILE A 84 10.37 -5.18 -9.40
C ILE A 84 11.37 -6.31 -9.07
N ARG A 85 11.10 -7.50 -9.59
CA ARG A 85 11.93 -8.67 -9.34
C ARG A 85 13.34 -8.54 -9.92
N ALA A 86 13.44 -7.99 -11.12
CA ALA A 86 14.73 -7.76 -11.79
C ALA A 86 15.60 -6.76 -11.02
N ALA A 87 14.99 -5.82 -10.32
CA ALA A 87 15.68 -4.80 -9.54
C ALA A 87 15.93 -5.19 -8.08
N GLY A 88 15.59 -6.42 -7.66
CA GLY A 88 15.90 -6.96 -6.34
C GLY A 88 14.71 -7.14 -5.40
N ALA A 89 13.56 -6.56 -5.68
CA ALA A 89 12.28 -6.76 -5.00
C ALA A 89 12.16 -6.33 -3.52
N VAL A 90 13.24 -6.04 -2.80
CA VAL A 90 13.18 -5.76 -1.34
C VAL A 90 14.04 -4.56 -0.97
N PRO A 91 13.46 -3.39 -0.73
CA PRO A 91 12.08 -3.00 -1.02
C PRO A 91 11.86 -2.85 -2.53
N ALA A 92 10.61 -2.81 -2.97
CA ALA A 92 10.31 -2.61 -4.39
C ALA A 92 10.80 -1.22 -4.83
N PRO A 93 11.66 -1.11 -5.87
CA PRO A 93 12.19 0.19 -6.29
C PRO A 93 11.21 0.98 -7.15
N VAL A 94 10.15 0.35 -7.60
CA VAL A 94 9.03 0.97 -8.32
C VAL A 94 7.73 0.48 -7.67
N ALA A 95 6.76 1.40 -7.51
CA ALA A 95 5.48 1.04 -6.89
C ALA A 95 4.65 0.14 -7.81
N PRO A 96 3.86 -0.79 -7.24
CA PRO A 96 2.76 -1.41 -7.97
C PRO A 96 1.80 -0.38 -8.54
N GLU A 97 1.06 -0.75 -9.55
CA GLU A 97 0.12 0.17 -10.23
C GLU A 97 -0.95 0.72 -9.28
N ILE A 98 -1.47 -0.12 -8.39
CA ILE A 98 -2.46 0.31 -7.39
C ILE A 98 -1.87 0.09 -6.01
N CYS A 99 -1.88 1.14 -5.18
CA CYS A 99 -1.48 1.09 -3.77
C CYS A 99 -2.67 1.53 -2.91
N ILE A 100 -3.01 0.73 -1.90
CA ILE A 100 -4.16 0.98 -1.04
C ILE A 100 -3.69 1.10 0.41
N GLU A 101 -4.16 2.15 1.08
CA GLU A 101 -3.97 2.35 2.51
C GLU A 101 -5.32 2.20 3.23
N VAL A 102 -5.31 1.42 4.29
CA VAL A 102 -6.45 1.30 5.21
C VAL A 102 -6.26 2.32 6.31
N GLN A 103 -7.05 3.38 6.29
CA GLN A 103 -6.94 4.47 7.24
C GLN A 103 -7.47 4.05 8.62
N SER A 104 -6.72 4.39 9.66
CA SER A 104 -7.15 4.21 11.04
C SER A 104 -7.37 5.56 11.71
N SER A 105 -7.96 5.56 12.91
CA SER A 105 -8.21 6.77 13.70
C SER A 105 -6.92 7.54 14.05
N SER A 106 -5.77 6.87 14.04
CA SER A 106 -4.48 7.49 14.33
C SER A 106 -3.87 8.20 13.13
N ASN A 107 -4.42 8.03 11.92
CA ASN A 107 -3.90 8.66 10.71
C ASN A 107 -4.56 10.02 10.48
N THR A 108 -3.75 11.01 10.08
CA THR A 108 -4.24 12.34 9.69
C THR A 108 -4.39 12.41 8.17
N GLU A 109 -5.20 13.36 7.69
CA GLU A 109 -5.31 13.65 6.26
C GLU A 109 -3.95 14.05 5.66
N ALA A 110 -3.14 14.80 6.41
CA ALA A 110 -1.81 15.21 5.96
C ALA A 110 -0.88 14.01 5.78
N GLU A 111 -0.90 13.05 6.69
CA GLU A 111 -0.12 11.80 6.58
C GLU A 111 -0.54 10.98 5.37
N MET A 112 -1.84 10.87 5.13
CA MET A 112 -2.37 10.12 3.98
C MET A 112 -2.03 10.82 2.66
N ALA A 113 -2.10 12.15 2.62
CA ALA A 113 -1.72 12.92 1.44
C ALA A 113 -0.22 12.78 1.12
N GLU A 114 0.64 12.81 2.13
CA GLU A 114 2.08 12.59 1.98
C GLU A 114 2.37 11.20 1.41
N LYS A 115 1.78 10.17 2.00
CA LYS A 115 1.96 8.78 1.56
C LYS A 115 1.51 8.60 0.12
N ARG A 116 0.38 9.19 -0.23
CA ARG A 116 -0.17 9.17 -1.59
C ARG A 116 0.83 9.78 -2.60
N ALA A 117 1.37 10.94 -2.27
CA ALA A 117 2.36 11.61 -3.11
C ALA A 117 3.62 10.74 -3.30
N LEU A 118 4.10 10.10 -2.23
CA LEU A 118 5.27 9.24 -2.27
C LEU A 118 5.04 8.02 -3.18
N TYR A 119 3.86 7.42 -3.14
CA TYR A 119 3.54 6.28 -4.00
C TYR A 119 3.46 6.69 -5.47
N PHE A 120 2.91 7.87 -5.77
CA PHE A 120 2.88 8.38 -7.16
C PHE A 120 4.30 8.67 -7.67
N GLU A 121 5.15 9.28 -6.87
CA GLU A 121 6.55 9.49 -7.24
C GLU A 121 7.27 8.18 -7.50
N ALA A 122 6.92 7.11 -6.77
CA ALA A 122 7.50 5.79 -6.95
C ALA A 122 6.93 5.03 -8.16
N GLY A 123 5.91 5.56 -8.82
CA GLY A 123 5.38 5.01 -10.06
C GLY A 123 3.97 4.41 -9.99
N ALA A 124 3.26 4.57 -8.88
CA ALA A 124 1.87 4.13 -8.78
C ALA A 124 1.00 4.90 -9.78
N LEU A 125 0.00 4.23 -10.35
CA LEU A 125 -0.97 4.83 -11.25
C LEU A 125 -2.20 5.31 -10.49
N GLU A 126 -2.59 4.57 -9.45
CA GLU A 126 -3.69 4.92 -8.55
C GLU A 126 -3.31 4.64 -7.11
N VAL A 127 -3.79 5.48 -6.22
CA VAL A 127 -3.73 5.26 -4.77
C VAL A 127 -5.13 5.35 -4.22
N TRP A 128 -5.53 4.34 -3.46
CA TRP A 128 -6.87 4.28 -2.85
C TRP A 128 -6.75 4.40 -1.34
N LEU A 129 -7.72 5.06 -0.73
CA LEU A 129 -7.85 5.14 0.72
C LEU A 129 -9.15 4.47 1.15
N TYR A 130 -9.04 3.51 2.05
CA TYR A 130 -10.19 2.90 2.71
C TYR A 130 -10.37 3.62 4.04
N ASP A 131 -11.48 4.34 4.21
CA ASP A 131 -11.72 5.10 5.43
C ASP A 131 -12.46 4.28 6.49
N GLU A 132 -12.59 4.84 7.69
CA GLU A 132 -13.22 4.16 8.82
C GLU A 132 -14.71 3.86 8.61
N SER A 133 -15.35 4.55 7.67
CA SER A 133 -16.77 4.32 7.34
C SER A 133 -16.97 3.15 6.37
N GLY A 134 -15.88 2.55 5.86
CA GLY A 134 -15.94 1.48 4.87
C GLY A 134 -15.97 1.97 3.44
N ARG A 135 -15.78 3.27 3.24
CA ARG A 135 -15.79 3.90 1.92
C ARG A 135 -14.39 3.91 1.33
N LEU A 136 -14.31 3.67 0.01
CA LEU A 136 -13.09 3.82 -0.77
C LEU A 136 -13.07 5.18 -1.47
N ARG A 137 -11.91 5.81 -1.42
CA ARG A 137 -11.60 7.04 -2.16
C ARG A 137 -10.49 6.72 -3.13
N PHE A 138 -10.64 7.16 -4.36
CA PHE A 138 -9.72 6.84 -5.47
C PHE A 138 -8.98 8.08 -5.91
N PHE A 139 -7.67 7.99 -6.08
CA PHE A 139 -6.81 9.08 -6.52
C PHE A 139 -5.97 8.63 -7.70
N ASP A 140 -5.76 9.54 -8.65
CA ASP A 140 -4.70 9.43 -9.64
C ASP A 140 -3.71 10.60 -9.41
N PRO A 141 -2.64 10.74 -10.19
CA PRO A 141 -1.67 11.83 -10.00
C PRO A 141 -2.28 13.23 -10.07
N ASP A 142 -3.41 13.40 -10.73
CA ASP A 142 -4.08 14.69 -10.89
C ASP A 142 -5.09 15.00 -9.77
N GLY A 143 -5.43 14.05 -8.94
CA GLY A 143 -6.31 14.27 -7.81
C GLY A 143 -7.33 13.17 -7.57
N GLU A 144 -8.34 13.48 -6.75
CA GLU A 144 -9.39 12.53 -6.39
C GLU A 144 -10.37 12.31 -7.55
N ARG A 145 -10.79 11.05 -7.72
CA ARG A 145 -11.73 10.62 -8.75
C ARG A 145 -12.95 9.95 -8.10
N ALA A 146 -14.09 10.01 -8.81
CA ALA A 146 -15.33 9.41 -8.32
C ALA A 146 -15.28 7.88 -8.33
N GLN A 147 -14.43 7.29 -9.19
CA GLN A 147 -14.26 5.85 -9.30
C GLN A 147 -12.85 5.52 -9.79
N SER A 148 -12.43 4.27 -9.64
CA SER A 148 -11.16 3.81 -10.19
C SER A 148 -11.23 3.81 -11.73
N LYS A 149 -10.16 4.26 -12.35
CA LYS A 149 -9.99 4.17 -13.80
C LYS A 149 -9.54 2.77 -14.22
N LEU A 150 -8.67 2.16 -13.43
CA LEU A 150 -8.16 0.81 -13.71
C LEU A 150 -9.19 -0.27 -13.40
N VAL A 151 -10.05 -0.06 -12.41
CA VAL A 151 -11.08 -1.01 -11.99
C VAL A 151 -12.41 -0.26 -11.82
N PRO A 152 -13.05 0.18 -12.92
CA PRO A 152 -14.29 1.00 -12.83
C PRO A 152 -15.43 0.31 -12.09
N SER A 153 -15.45 -1.03 -12.09
CA SER A 153 -16.47 -1.82 -11.41
C SER A 153 -16.22 -2.03 -9.93
N PHE A 154 -15.08 -1.54 -9.39
CA PHE A 154 -14.78 -1.74 -7.97
C PHE A 154 -15.81 -1.01 -7.11
N PRO A 155 -16.35 -1.68 -6.06
CA PRO A 155 -17.38 -1.06 -5.23
C PRO A 155 -16.81 0.14 -4.47
N LEU A 156 -17.65 1.18 -4.31
CA LEU A 156 -17.28 2.39 -3.58
C LEU A 156 -17.26 2.17 -2.06
N ARG A 157 -17.90 1.11 -1.61
CA ARG A 157 -17.96 0.74 -0.19
C ARG A 157 -17.75 -0.76 -0.05
N VAL A 158 -16.91 -1.13 0.90
CA VAL A 158 -16.68 -2.54 1.26
C VAL A 158 -16.92 -2.67 2.75
N ASP A 159 -17.95 -3.41 3.11
CA ASP A 159 -18.31 -3.64 4.51
C ASP A 159 -17.85 -5.03 4.97
N ILE A 160 -17.52 -5.15 6.25
CA ILE A 160 -17.14 -6.40 6.90
C ILE A 160 -18.23 -6.85 7.87
#